data_61056ae315bb4401ff89a377f7688520
#
_entry.id   61056ae315bb4401ff89a377f7688520
#
_cell.length_a   1.000
_cell.length_b   1.000
_cell.length_c   1.000
_cell.angle_alpha   90.00
_cell.angle_beta   90.00
_cell.angle_gamma   90.00
#
_symmetry.space_group_name_H-M   'P 1'
#
loop_
_entity.id
_entity.type
_entity.pdbx_description
1 polymer ?
#
loop_
_entity_poly.entity_id
_entity_poly.type
_entity_poly.pdbx_seq_one_letter_code
_entity_poly.pdbx_strand_id
1 'polypeptide(L)'
;MTGKKYTADQSFSSPGTAGNSGHAILCFGEILLRMSPVLRREWIHKASIPVYIGGAELNVATALARWQMPVKYCTAMPDHYLSHEMLEELKSLKIDVSAVYFSGQRIGSYYLPQGADLKNAGVIYDRAHSSFATLQPGMIDWEKVLHGCSWFHFSAISPALNENAALVCKEALKVASAKGLTISVDLNYRARLWQYGMQPAEIMPELVQYCTVIMGNVWSVETLLGLKSPIESSEGMTDADLADAAAKSMLQLHQRYPKASSFGYTFRLDKDYWGVLQHGHEMAVSKHFKIDTVVDKVGSGDCFMAGLIFGLYYGLKPKDIINYAAAAAFGKLHEFGDATRQTVDQVKARI
;
A
#
# COMPACT_ATOMS: atom_id res chain seq x y z
N MET A 1 -13.01 4.87 51.60
CA MET A 1 -12.66 3.97 50.49
C MET A 1 -13.50 4.40 49.31
N THR A 2 -12.98 5.28 48.50
CA THR A 2 -13.70 5.93 47.37
C THR A 2 -13.16 5.39 46.04
N GLY A 3 -13.96 4.54 45.43
CA GLY A 3 -13.66 4.03 44.08
C GLY A 3 -13.80 5.14 43.02
N LYS A 4 -12.70 5.48 42.36
CA LYS A 4 -12.72 6.31 41.15
C LYS A 4 -13.24 5.48 40.00
N LYS A 5 -14.47 5.81 39.52
CA LYS A 5 -14.99 5.38 38.23
C LYS A 5 -14.16 6.05 37.14
N TYR A 6 -13.47 5.25 36.32
CA TYR A 6 -12.94 5.71 35.05
C TYR A 6 -14.14 5.83 34.06
N THR A 7 -14.50 7.05 33.75
CA THR A 7 -15.44 7.36 32.68
C THR A 7 -14.69 7.21 31.34
N ALA A 8 -15.10 6.22 30.56
CA ALA A 8 -14.75 6.11 29.15
C ALA A 8 -15.56 7.18 28.40
N ASP A 9 -14.96 8.34 28.18
CA ASP A 9 -15.46 9.31 27.21
C ASP A 9 -14.30 10.19 26.72
N GLN A 10 -13.56 9.69 25.72
CA GLN A 10 -12.90 10.53 24.73
C GLN A 10 -13.34 10.00 23.39
N SER A 11 -14.54 10.47 22.98
CA SER A 11 -15.01 10.43 21.60
C SER A 11 -13.90 10.94 20.69
N PHE A 12 -13.41 10.08 19.79
CA PHE A 12 -12.72 10.50 18.58
C PHE A 12 -13.67 11.43 17.81
N SER A 13 -13.64 12.70 18.13
CA SER A 13 -14.28 13.73 17.29
C SER A 13 -13.70 13.58 15.90
N SER A 14 -14.53 13.60 14.89
CA SER A 14 -14.09 13.75 13.50
C SER A 14 -13.02 14.82 13.46
N PRO A 15 -11.81 14.57 12.91
CA PRO A 15 -10.74 15.55 12.95
C PRO A 15 -11.27 16.84 12.33
N GLY A 16 -11.35 17.88 13.14
CA GLY A 16 -11.65 19.21 12.64
C GLY A 16 -10.63 19.59 11.58
N THR A 17 -11.09 20.20 10.52
CA THR A 17 -10.34 20.69 9.36
C THR A 17 -9.27 21.69 9.79
N ALA A 18 -8.15 21.22 10.32
CA ALA A 18 -7.02 22.06 10.65
C ALA A 18 -5.77 21.52 9.95
N GLY A 19 -5.39 22.14 8.84
CA GLY A 19 -4.04 22.11 8.32
C GLY A 19 -3.83 21.66 6.88
N ASN A 20 -4.66 20.78 6.29
CA ASN A 20 -4.43 20.30 4.91
C ASN A 20 -5.73 20.02 4.12
N SER A 21 -6.81 20.71 4.46
CA SER A 21 -8.13 20.49 3.86
C SER A 21 -8.15 20.94 2.40
N GLY A 22 -8.15 19.97 1.49
CA GLY A 22 -8.40 20.18 0.07
C GLY A 22 -7.35 19.67 -0.91
N HIS A 23 -6.17 19.26 -0.46
CA HIS A 23 -5.13 18.76 -1.35
C HIS A 23 -5.19 17.24 -1.51
N ALA A 24 -5.22 16.76 -2.75
CA ALA A 24 -5.39 15.34 -3.05
C ALA A 24 -4.16 14.50 -2.70
N ILE A 25 -4.42 13.23 -2.42
CA ILE A 25 -3.41 12.17 -2.34
C ILE A 25 -3.37 11.49 -3.71
N LEU A 26 -2.24 11.62 -4.42
CA LEU A 26 -2.04 10.91 -5.68
C LEU A 26 -1.46 9.52 -5.40
N CYS A 27 -2.16 8.48 -5.84
CA CYS A 27 -1.65 7.12 -5.88
C CYS A 27 -1.26 6.78 -7.33
N PHE A 28 -0.02 6.34 -7.56
CA PHE A 28 0.52 5.99 -8.87
C PHE A 28 0.90 4.52 -8.96
N GLY A 29 0.24 3.76 -9.82
CA GLY A 29 0.52 2.34 -10.03
C GLY A 29 -0.38 1.70 -11.07
N GLU A 30 -0.14 0.43 -11.34
CA GLU A 30 -0.90 -0.32 -12.34
C GLU A 30 -2.26 -0.79 -11.81
N ILE A 31 -3.30 -0.47 -12.56
CA ILE A 31 -4.62 -1.09 -12.38
C ILE A 31 -4.63 -2.47 -13.05
N LEU A 32 -5.13 -3.47 -12.35
CA LEU A 32 -5.04 -4.89 -12.72
C LEU A 32 -6.39 -5.59 -12.64
N LEU A 33 -6.53 -6.65 -13.42
CA LEU A 33 -7.59 -7.62 -13.27
C LEU A 33 -7.03 -8.87 -12.56
N ARG A 34 -7.55 -9.20 -11.36
CA ARG A 34 -7.27 -10.47 -10.70
C ARG A 34 -8.29 -11.50 -11.14
N MET A 35 -7.80 -12.55 -11.80
CA MET A 35 -8.56 -13.77 -12.07
C MET A 35 -8.40 -14.74 -10.90
N SER A 36 -9.50 -15.12 -10.26
CA SER A 36 -9.47 -15.90 -9.00
C SER A 36 -10.18 -17.26 -9.15
N PRO A 37 -9.56 -18.20 -9.89
CA PRO A 37 -10.16 -19.51 -10.12
C PRO A 37 -10.20 -20.37 -8.86
N VAL A 38 -11.22 -21.22 -8.73
CA VAL A 38 -11.22 -22.34 -7.79
C VAL A 38 -10.46 -23.51 -8.42
N LEU A 39 -9.41 -23.98 -7.74
CA LEU A 39 -8.57 -25.07 -8.27
C LEU A 39 -9.30 -26.40 -8.32
N ARG A 40 -8.60 -27.52 -8.67
CA ARG A 40 -9.12 -28.89 -8.83
C ARG A 40 -10.07 -29.06 -10.02
N ARG A 41 -9.77 -28.37 -11.13
CA ARG A 41 -10.52 -28.40 -12.40
C ARG A 41 -11.92 -27.79 -12.36
N GLU A 42 -12.38 -27.29 -11.24
CA GLU A 42 -13.73 -26.73 -11.12
C GLU A 42 -13.94 -25.52 -12.04
N TRP A 43 -12.92 -24.66 -12.19
CA TRP A 43 -12.99 -23.47 -13.03
C TRP A 43 -13.16 -23.77 -14.52
N ILE A 44 -12.68 -24.97 -15.01
CA ILE A 44 -12.77 -25.37 -16.42
C ILE A 44 -14.22 -25.64 -16.81
N HIS A 45 -15.02 -26.10 -15.87
CA HIS A 45 -16.43 -26.48 -16.11
C HIS A 45 -17.41 -25.38 -15.69
N LYS A 46 -16.94 -24.25 -15.18
CA LYS A 46 -17.77 -23.12 -14.80
C LYS A 46 -17.91 -22.11 -15.95
N ALA A 47 -19.10 -21.52 -16.10
CA ALA A 47 -19.35 -20.46 -17.08
C ALA A 47 -18.66 -19.13 -16.71
N SER A 48 -18.17 -18.99 -15.47
CA SER A 48 -17.52 -17.76 -14.98
C SER A 48 -16.49 -18.07 -13.89
N ILE A 49 -15.51 -17.17 -13.76
CA ILE A 49 -14.59 -17.11 -12.63
C ILE A 49 -14.68 -15.72 -11.98
N PRO A 50 -14.50 -15.59 -10.66
CA PRO A 50 -14.43 -14.29 -10.02
C PRO A 50 -13.30 -13.44 -10.60
N VAL A 51 -13.62 -12.20 -10.94
CA VAL A 51 -12.68 -11.18 -11.38
C VAL A 51 -12.76 -10.00 -10.43
N TYR A 52 -11.61 -9.51 -9.98
CA TYR A 52 -11.53 -8.34 -9.12
C TYR A 52 -10.67 -7.27 -9.76
N ILE A 53 -11.07 -6.02 -9.62
CA ILE A 53 -10.21 -4.87 -9.94
C ILE A 53 -9.23 -4.72 -8.79
N GLY A 54 -7.94 -4.72 -9.11
CA GLY A 54 -6.85 -4.67 -8.14
C GLY A 54 -5.70 -3.77 -8.59
N GLY A 55 -4.65 -3.83 -7.81
CA GLY A 55 -3.45 -3.00 -7.92
C GLY A 55 -3.08 -2.45 -6.55
N ALA A 56 -1.83 -2.58 -6.13
CA ALA A 56 -1.43 -2.20 -4.77
C ALA A 56 -1.80 -0.74 -4.45
N GLU A 57 -1.43 0.17 -5.33
CA GLU A 57 -1.70 1.60 -5.17
C GLU A 57 -3.19 1.94 -5.35
N LEU A 58 -3.91 1.17 -6.17
CA LEU A 58 -5.36 1.30 -6.32
C LEU A 58 -6.09 0.83 -5.05
N ASN A 59 -5.61 -0.24 -4.41
CA ASN A 59 -6.17 -0.72 -3.15
C ASN A 59 -6.02 0.33 -2.05
N VAL A 60 -4.86 1.02 -2.01
CA VAL A 60 -4.63 2.18 -1.12
C VAL A 60 -5.61 3.31 -1.46
N ALA A 61 -5.70 3.69 -2.73
CA ALA A 61 -6.60 4.75 -3.20
C ALA A 61 -8.06 4.45 -2.84
N THR A 62 -8.50 3.22 -3.03
CA THR A 62 -9.86 2.77 -2.70
C THR A 62 -10.15 2.85 -1.22
N ALA A 63 -9.22 2.41 -0.36
CA ALA A 63 -9.37 2.51 1.09
C ALA A 63 -9.50 3.97 1.53
N LEU A 64 -8.61 4.85 1.06
CA LEU A 64 -8.62 6.28 1.38
C LEU A 64 -9.90 6.97 0.90
N ALA A 65 -10.37 6.66 -0.32
CA ALA A 65 -11.62 7.21 -0.86
C ALA A 65 -12.85 6.78 -0.03
N ARG A 66 -12.90 5.50 0.40
CA ARG A 66 -13.95 5.02 1.31
C ARG A 66 -13.91 5.70 2.68
N TRP A 67 -12.73 6.15 3.10
CA TRP A 67 -12.54 6.95 4.31
C TRP A 67 -12.69 8.45 4.05
N GLN A 68 -13.30 8.84 2.92
CA GLN A 68 -13.68 10.20 2.54
C GLN A 68 -12.49 11.15 2.38
N MET A 69 -11.33 10.62 2.03
CA MET A 69 -10.17 11.44 1.69
C MET A 69 -10.18 11.86 0.21
N PRO A 70 -9.63 13.02 -0.13
CA PRO A 70 -9.47 13.43 -1.52
C PRO A 70 -8.37 12.61 -2.19
N VAL A 71 -8.74 11.75 -3.15
CA VAL A 71 -7.81 10.83 -3.81
C VAL A 71 -7.82 11.05 -5.32
N LYS A 72 -6.64 11.11 -5.90
CA LYS A 72 -6.40 11.06 -7.34
C LYS A 72 -5.64 9.78 -7.67
N TYR A 73 -6.01 9.11 -8.74
CA TYR A 73 -5.34 7.90 -9.20
C TYR A 73 -4.70 8.12 -10.56
N CYS A 74 -3.41 7.80 -10.68
CA CYS A 74 -2.63 7.89 -11.91
C CYS A 74 -2.19 6.49 -12.34
N THR A 75 -2.52 6.13 -13.58
CA THR A 75 -2.18 4.85 -14.20
C THR A 75 -2.16 5.01 -15.71
N ALA A 76 -1.75 3.95 -16.43
CA ALA A 76 -1.96 3.85 -17.86
C ALA A 76 -2.82 2.63 -18.19
N MET A 77 -3.76 2.79 -19.12
CA MET A 77 -4.64 1.72 -19.57
C MET A 77 -5.07 1.94 -21.02
N PRO A 78 -5.50 0.89 -21.74
CA PRO A 78 -5.95 1.03 -23.12
C PRO A 78 -7.29 1.77 -23.19
N ASP A 79 -7.57 2.40 -24.32
CA ASP A 79 -8.84 3.08 -24.57
C ASP A 79 -9.85 2.09 -25.18
N HIS A 80 -10.63 1.43 -24.31
CA HIS A 80 -11.70 0.51 -24.70
C HIS A 80 -12.78 0.39 -23.61
N TYR A 81 -13.91 -0.25 -23.91
CA TYR A 81 -15.10 -0.29 -23.03
C TYR A 81 -14.81 -0.82 -21.63
N LEU A 82 -13.99 -1.88 -21.48
CA LEU A 82 -13.66 -2.45 -20.18
C LEU A 82 -12.89 -1.46 -19.29
N SER A 83 -11.96 -0.69 -19.89
CA SER A 83 -11.25 0.37 -19.16
C SER A 83 -12.21 1.45 -18.67
N HIS A 84 -13.16 1.85 -19.51
CA HIS A 84 -14.17 2.85 -19.13
C HIS A 84 -15.08 2.35 -18.00
N GLU A 85 -15.54 1.09 -18.04
CA GLU A 85 -16.30 0.49 -16.93
C GLU A 85 -15.51 0.48 -15.61
N MET A 86 -14.22 0.11 -15.67
CA MET A 86 -13.36 0.15 -14.47
C MET A 86 -13.23 1.59 -13.94
N LEU A 87 -13.08 2.58 -14.80
CA LEU A 87 -13.00 3.99 -14.39
C LEU A 87 -14.33 4.50 -13.82
N GLU A 88 -15.48 4.07 -14.33
CA GLU A 88 -16.77 4.41 -13.73
C GLU A 88 -16.90 3.84 -12.31
N GLU A 89 -16.41 2.62 -12.07
CA GLU A 89 -16.35 2.08 -10.70
C GLU A 89 -15.49 2.97 -9.78
N LEU A 90 -14.30 3.39 -10.24
CA LEU A 90 -13.43 4.28 -9.47
C LEU A 90 -14.09 5.64 -9.19
N LYS A 91 -14.76 6.22 -10.19
CA LYS A 91 -15.52 7.47 -10.03
C LYS A 91 -16.67 7.33 -9.04
N SER A 92 -17.35 6.17 -9.03
CA SER A 92 -18.42 5.88 -8.07
C SER A 92 -17.93 5.94 -6.62
N LEU A 93 -16.66 5.60 -6.39
CA LEU A 93 -15.95 5.72 -5.12
C LEU A 93 -15.39 7.13 -4.86
N LYS A 94 -15.65 8.10 -5.77
CA LYS A 94 -15.14 9.48 -5.71
C LYS A 94 -13.60 9.58 -5.84
N ILE A 95 -12.98 8.64 -6.54
CA ILE A 95 -11.58 8.73 -6.92
C ILE A 95 -11.48 9.60 -8.19
N ASP A 96 -10.64 10.63 -8.15
CA ASP A 96 -10.33 11.45 -9.33
C ASP A 96 -9.45 10.65 -10.29
N VAL A 97 -9.99 10.33 -11.46
CA VAL A 97 -9.33 9.56 -12.53
C VAL A 97 -8.81 10.46 -13.66
N SER A 98 -8.77 11.77 -13.47
CA SER A 98 -8.31 12.73 -14.50
C SER A 98 -6.83 12.57 -14.88
N ALA A 99 -6.06 11.83 -14.08
CA ALA A 99 -4.65 11.51 -14.33
C ALA A 99 -4.44 10.14 -14.99
N VAL A 100 -5.49 9.51 -15.50
CA VAL A 100 -5.37 8.26 -16.27
C VAL A 100 -4.84 8.57 -17.66
N TYR A 101 -3.75 7.88 -18.04
CA TYR A 101 -3.13 8.00 -19.35
C TYR A 101 -3.59 6.86 -20.26
N PHE A 102 -4.33 7.19 -21.32
CA PHE A 102 -4.77 6.19 -22.28
C PHE A 102 -3.67 5.89 -23.29
N SER A 103 -3.14 4.66 -23.23
CA SER A 103 -2.11 4.17 -24.16
C SER A 103 -2.09 2.65 -24.17
N GLY A 104 -1.36 2.07 -25.13
CA GLY A 104 -1.20 0.62 -25.21
C GLY A 104 -2.49 -0.10 -25.62
N GLN A 105 -2.51 -1.43 -25.45
CA GLN A 105 -3.60 -2.27 -25.96
C GLN A 105 -4.18 -3.22 -24.91
N ARG A 106 -3.59 -3.34 -23.71
CA ARG A 106 -4.07 -4.30 -22.74
C ARG A 106 -3.97 -3.82 -21.31
N ILE A 107 -4.92 -4.24 -20.48
CA ILE A 107 -4.87 -4.15 -19.02
C ILE A 107 -4.01 -5.31 -18.51
N GLY A 108 -3.12 -5.05 -17.57
CA GLY A 108 -2.37 -6.11 -16.89
C GLY A 108 -3.29 -7.00 -16.06
N SER A 109 -2.96 -8.27 -15.94
CA SER A 109 -3.73 -9.20 -15.13
C SER A 109 -2.83 -10.13 -14.30
N TYR A 110 -3.42 -10.80 -13.34
CA TYR A 110 -2.78 -11.88 -12.63
C TYR A 110 -3.79 -12.94 -12.20
N TYR A 111 -3.31 -14.17 -12.09
CA TYR A 111 -4.11 -15.30 -11.66
C TYR A 111 -3.70 -15.69 -10.24
N LEU A 112 -4.67 -15.69 -9.35
CA LEU A 112 -4.49 -16.11 -7.97
C LEU A 112 -5.70 -16.93 -7.53
N PRO A 113 -5.54 -18.25 -7.26
CA PRO A 113 -6.62 -19.06 -6.75
C PRO A 113 -7.23 -18.52 -5.48
N GLN A 114 -8.53 -18.76 -5.26
CA GLN A 114 -9.21 -18.35 -4.03
C GLN A 114 -8.54 -18.97 -2.79
N GLY A 115 -8.41 -18.17 -1.74
CA GLY A 115 -7.77 -18.59 -0.48
C GLY A 115 -6.26 -18.73 -0.53
N ALA A 116 -5.61 -18.46 -1.68
CA ALA A 116 -4.16 -18.55 -1.82
C ALA A 116 -3.47 -17.28 -1.30
N ASP A 117 -2.23 -17.44 -0.84
CA ASP A 117 -1.37 -16.33 -0.41
C ASP A 117 -0.46 -15.88 -1.56
N LEU A 118 -0.40 -14.57 -1.81
CA LEU A 118 0.51 -13.96 -2.80
C LEU A 118 1.99 -14.31 -2.60
N LYS A 119 2.41 -14.63 -1.36
CA LYS A 119 3.80 -14.99 -1.06
C LYS A 119 4.12 -16.45 -1.38
N ASN A 120 3.18 -17.36 -1.11
CA ASN A 120 3.41 -18.81 -1.12
C ASN A 120 2.65 -19.54 -2.21
N ALA A 121 1.64 -18.92 -2.82
CA ALA A 121 0.89 -19.54 -3.92
C ALA A 121 1.56 -19.28 -5.26
N GLY A 122 1.28 -20.15 -6.22
CA GLY A 122 1.67 -19.99 -7.60
C GLY A 122 0.93 -18.82 -8.28
N VAL A 123 1.20 -17.58 -7.87
CA VAL A 123 0.72 -16.40 -8.61
C VAL A 123 1.29 -16.43 -10.01
N ILE A 124 0.42 -16.27 -11.00
CA ILE A 124 0.82 -16.10 -12.40
C ILE A 124 0.58 -14.65 -12.75
N TYR A 125 1.65 -13.89 -13.02
CA TYR A 125 1.55 -12.52 -13.50
C TYR A 125 1.47 -12.51 -15.03
N ASP A 126 0.47 -11.85 -15.56
CA ASP A 126 0.30 -11.54 -16.97
C ASP A 126 0.29 -10.02 -17.15
N ARG A 127 1.44 -9.39 -16.87
CA ARG A 127 1.62 -7.93 -16.87
C ARG A 127 2.55 -7.45 -17.98
N ALA A 128 3.23 -8.36 -18.68
CA ALA A 128 4.11 -8.00 -19.78
C ALA A 128 3.33 -7.24 -20.87
N HIS A 129 3.89 -6.13 -21.35
CA HIS A 129 3.29 -5.30 -22.39
C HIS A 129 1.89 -4.74 -22.05
N SER A 130 1.51 -4.71 -20.76
CA SER A 130 0.35 -3.93 -20.34
C SER A 130 0.57 -2.44 -20.64
N SER A 131 -0.50 -1.68 -20.75
CA SER A 131 -0.40 -0.23 -20.98
C SER A 131 0.49 0.47 -19.95
N PHE A 132 0.38 0.07 -18.68
CA PHE A 132 1.25 0.59 -17.62
C PHE A 132 2.72 0.15 -17.78
N ALA A 133 2.96 -1.11 -18.13
CA ALA A 133 4.31 -1.63 -18.33
C ALA A 133 5.00 -1.03 -19.57
N THR A 134 4.24 -0.44 -20.49
CA THR A 134 4.78 0.23 -21.69
C THR A 134 4.99 1.73 -21.51
N LEU A 135 4.70 2.29 -20.33
CA LEU A 135 5.03 3.68 -20.02
C LEU A 135 6.53 3.94 -20.19
N GLN A 136 6.86 5.09 -20.73
CA GLN A 136 8.22 5.56 -20.91
C GLN A 136 8.40 6.93 -20.24
N PRO A 137 9.62 7.29 -19.87
CA PRO A 137 9.94 8.64 -19.40
C PRO A 137 9.43 9.71 -20.35
N GLY A 138 8.89 10.80 -19.80
CA GLY A 138 8.33 11.93 -20.53
C GLY A 138 6.89 11.76 -21.05
N MET A 139 6.27 10.55 -20.90
CA MET A 139 4.87 10.35 -21.34
C MET A 139 3.86 11.02 -20.40
N ILE A 140 4.17 11.16 -19.12
CA ILE A 140 3.28 11.76 -18.12
C ILE A 140 3.78 13.15 -17.77
N ASP A 141 2.92 14.16 -17.90
CA ASP A 141 3.17 15.53 -17.42
C ASP A 141 2.98 15.59 -15.89
N TRP A 142 4.05 15.27 -15.14
CA TRP A 142 4.01 15.23 -13.68
C TRP A 142 3.72 16.58 -13.04
N GLU A 143 4.07 17.71 -13.69
CA GLU A 143 3.74 19.04 -13.20
C GLU A 143 2.22 19.25 -13.15
N LYS A 144 1.52 18.82 -14.20
CA LYS A 144 0.07 18.87 -14.31
C LYS A 144 -0.60 17.83 -13.42
N VAL A 145 -0.12 16.59 -13.42
CA VAL A 145 -0.71 15.48 -12.65
C VAL A 145 -0.66 15.73 -11.15
N LEU A 146 0.46 16.29 -10.65
CA LEU A 146 0.67 16.60 -9.24
C LEU A 146 0.09 17.96 -8.80
N HIS A 147 -0.51 18.70 -9.73
CA HIS A 147 -1.18 19.96 -9.36
C HIS A 147 -2.34 19.71 -8.40
N GLY A 148 -2.40 20.45 -7.30
CA GLY A 148 -3.43 20.31 -6.26
C GLY A 148 -3.26 19.08 -5.37
N CYS A 149 -2.12 18.39 -5.43
CA CYS A 149 -1.78 17.29 -4.53
C CYS A 149 -0.87 17.77 -3.40
N SER A 150 -1.00 17.15 -2.21
CA SER A 150 -0.08 17.32 -1.08
C SER A 150 0.68 16.02 -0.77
N TRP A 151 0.27 14.91 -1.39
CA TRP A 151 0.82 13.60 -1.13
C TRP A 151 0.98 12.80 -2.42
N PHE A 152 2.10 12.08 -2.54
CA PHE A 152 2.36 11.11 -3.61
C PHE A 152 2.63 9.74 -3.00
N HIS A 153 1.91 8.71 -3.45
CA HIS A 153 2.09 7.33 -3.02
C HIS A 153 2.39 6.40 -4.19
N PHE A 154 3.38 5.52 -4.00
CA PHE A 154 3.71 4.43 -4.91
C PHE A 154 4.19 3.20 -4.12
N SER A 155 4.36 2.05 -4.79
CA SER A 155 4.96 0.86 -4.20
C SER A 155 6.16 0.36 -4.99
N ALA A 156 6.95 -0.51 -4.38
CA ALA A 156 8.07 -1.18 -5.04
C ALA A 156 7.63 -2.17 -6.15
N ILE A 157 6.32 -2.34 -6.36
CA ILE A 157 5.78 -3.16 -7.45
C ILE A 157 5.93 -2.46 -8.80
N SER A 158 5.68 -1.15 -8.86
CA SER A 158 5.74 -0.39 -10.12
C SER A 158 7.14 -0.40 -10.74
N PRO A 159 8.24 -0.07 -10.03
CA PRO A 159 9.58 -0.13 -10.59
C PRO A 159 10.09 -1.57 -10.83
N ALA A 160 9.42 -2.60 -10.29
CA ALA A 160 9.79 -4.00 -10.49
C ALA A 160 9.39 -4.55 -11.87
N LEU A 161 8.58 -3.82 -12.65
CA LEU A 161 8.09 -4.32 -13.93
C LEU A 161 9.15 -4.28 -15.02
N ASN A 162 9.87 -3.18 -15.13
CA ASN A 162 10.96 -2.98 -16.08
C ASN A 162 11.68 -1.65 -15.79
N GLU A 163 12.79 -1.40 -16.51
CA GLU A 163 13.62 -0.22 -16.35
C GLU A 163 12.86 1.08 -16.63
N ASN A 164 12.03 1.14 -17.69
CA ASN A 164 11.24 2.33 -18.02
C ASN A 164 10.26 2.68 -16.90
N ALA A 165 9.57 1.69 -16.34
CA ALA A 165 8.66 1.92 -15.22
C ALA A 165 9.41 2.47 -13.98
N ALA A 166 10.63 2.01 -13.71
CA ALA A 166 11.47 2.55 -12.65
C ALA A 166 11.88 4.02 -12.94
N LEU A 167 12.22 4.34 -14.18
CA LEU A 167 12.54 5.70 -14.60
C LEU A 167 11.34 6.63 -14.53
N VAL A 168 10.14 6.18 -14.93
CA VAL A 168 8.88 6.94 -14.78
C VAL A 168 8.57 7.21 -13.30
N CYS A 169 8.76 6.22 -12.41
CA CYS A 169 8.67 6.45 -10.97
C CYS A 169 9.66 7.53 -10.49
N LYS A 170 10.91 7.50 -10.99
CA LYS A 170 11.95 8.48 -10.63
C LYS A 170 11.59 9.89 -11.08
N GLU A 171 11.00 10.05 -12.27
CA GLU A 171 10.48 11.36 -12.74
C GLU A 171 9.41 11.90 -11.80
N ALA A 172 8.39 11.08 -11.48
CA ALA A 172 7.33 11.47 -10.55
C ALA A 172 7.88 11.91 -9.20
N LEU A 173 8.80 11.13 -8.65
CA LEU A 173 9.42 11.39 -7.34
C LEU A 173 10.23 12.69 -7.32
N LYS A 174 10.96 13.00 -8.39
CA LYS A 174 11.71 14.27 -8.52
C LYS A 174 10.75 15.46 -8.48
N VAL A 175 9.67 15.41 -9.27
CA VAL A 175 8.69 16.50 -9.31
C VAL A 175 7.94 16.61 -7.99
N ALA A 176 7.48 15.50 -7.42
CA ALA A 176 6.80 15.49 -6.13
C ALA A 176 7.68 16.06 -5.00
N SER A 177 8.98 15.68 -4.98
CA SER A 177 9.96 16.19 -4.01
C SER A 177 10.23 17.69 -4.22
N ALA A 178 10.36 18.16 -5.46
CA ALA A 178 10.56 19.57 -5.77
C ALA A 178 9.35 20.43 -5.35
N LYS A 179 8.14 19.89 -5.44
CA LYS A 179 6.91 20.54 -4.96
C LYS A 179 6.70 20.44 -3.45
N GLY A 180 7.59 19.75 -2.71
CA GLY A 180 7.47 19.59 -1.27
C GLY A 180 6.34 18.67 -0.80
N LEU A 181 5.88 17.75 -1.66
CA LEU A 181 4.85 16.80 -1.28
C LEU A 181 5.37 15.80 -0.25
N THR A 182 4.48 15.30 0.61
CA THR A 182 4.74 14.09 1.37
C THR A 182 4.79 12.91 0.41
N ILE A 183 5.84 12.10 0.48
CA ILE A 183 6.04 10.97 -0.43
C ILE A 183 6.07 9.68 0.36
N SER A 184 5.20 8.74 0.04
CA SER A 184 5.14 7.44 0.69
C SER A 184 5.42 6.28 -0.26
N VAL A 185 6.12 5.28 0.26
CA VAL A 185 6.40 4.03 -0.45
C VAL A 185 6.01 2.82 0.39
N ASP A 186 5.36 1.83 -0.24
CA ASP A 186 5.27 0.47 0.28
C ASP A 186 6.38 -0.39 -0.34
N LEU A 187 7.29 -0.91 0.50
CA LEU A 187 8.36 -1.84 0.14
C LEU A 187 7.78 -3.24 -0.14
N ASN A 188 6.83 -3.31 -1.00
CA ASN A 188 6.04 -4.47 -1.36
C ASN A 188 6.82 -5.40 -2.31
N TYR A 189 7.82 -6.12 -1.77
CA TYR A 189 8.69 -6.98 -2.56
C TYR A 189 7.94 -8.15 -3.19
N ARG A 190 8.17 -8.34 -4.50
CA ARG A 190 7.63 -9.43 -5.30
C ARG A 190 8.72 -10.02 -6.20
N ALA A 191 9.40 -11.06 -5.73
CA ALA A 191 10.55 -11.68 -6.44
C ALA A 191 10.26 -12.01 -7.91
N ARG A 192 9.03 -12.43 -8.24
CA ARG A 192 8.63 -12.80 -9.60
C ARG A 192 8.46 -11.63 -10.57
N LEU A 193 8.51 -10.37 -10.11
CA LEU A 193 8.41 -9.18 -10.96
C LEU A 193 9.78 -8.63 -11.34
N TRP A 194 10.78 -8.74 -10.46
CA TRP A 194 12.15 -8.30 -10.72
C TRP A 194 12.88 -9.26 -11.67
N GLN A 195 12.53 -9.22 -12.97
CA GLN A 195 13.02 -10.18 -13.98
C GLN A 195 13.71 -9.50 -15.20
N TYR A 196 14.02 -8.21 -15.12
CA TYR A 196 14.60 -7.46 -16.23
C TYR A 196 16.12 -7.23 -16.10
N GLY A 197 16.81 -8.05 -15.29
CA GLY A 197 18.27 -8.06 -15.16
C GLY A 197 18.85 -7.14 -14.10
N MET A 198 18.06 -6.21 -13.52
CA MET A 198 18.50 -5.35 -12.44
C MET A 198 18.10 -5.93 -11.08
N GLN A 199 18.98 -5.79 -10.09
CA GLN A 199 18.63 -6.18 -8.72
C GLN A 199 17.81 -5.10 -8.03
N PRO A 200 16.83 -5.48 -7.18
CA PRO A 200 16.02 -4.51 -6.43
C PRO A 200 16.87 -3.47 -5.68
N ALA A 201 17.96 -3.90 -5.05
CA ALA A 201 18.86 -3.05 -4.27
C ALA A 201 19.73 -2.09 -5.12
N GLU A 202 19.72 -2.21 -6.45
CA GLU A 202 20.36 -1.25 -7.37
C GLU A 202 19.40 -0.11 -7.72
N ILE A 203 18.10 -0.38 -7.77
CA ILE A 203 17.05 0.55 -8.23
C ILE A 203 16.36 1.27 -7.07
N MET A 204 15.89 0.52 -6.08
CA MET A 204 15.05 1.08 -5.02
C MET A 204 15.71 2.16 -4.17
N PRO A 205 17.01 2.10 -3.82
CA PRO A 205 17.67 3.17 -3.08
C PRO A 205 17.58 4.54 -3.75
N GLU A 206 17.66 4.60 -5.08
CA GLU A 206 17.53 5.83 -5.85
C GLU A 206 16.11 6.41 -5.84
N LEU A 207 15.09 5.59 -5.59
CA LEU A 207 13.70 6.02 -5.49
C LEU A 207 13.35 6.41 -4.05
N VAL A 208 13.76 5.59 -3.09
CA VAL A 208 13.43 5.77 -1.66
C VAL A 208 14.06 7.02 -1.05
N GLN A 209 15.16 7.53 -1.59
CA GLN A 209 15.77 8.78 -1.13
C GLN A 209 14.85 10.02 -1.17
N TYR A 210 13.77 9.97 -1.96
CA TYR A 210 12.76 11.03 -2.04
C TYR A 210 11.65 10.86 -1.00
N CYS A 211 11.52 9.68 -0.38
CA CYS A 211 10.38 9.34 0.47
C CYS A 211 10.51 9.94 1.87
N THR A 212 9.36 10.35 2.40
CA THR A 212 9.20 10.84 3.78
C THR A 212 8.52 9.80 4.67
N VAL A 213 7.77 8.86 4.07
CA VAL A 213 7.09 7.75 4.72
C VAL A 213 7.47 6.44 4.04
N ILE A 214 8.02 5.49 4.80
CA ILE A 214 8.44 4.18 4.30
C ILE A 214 7.70 3.09 5.06
N MET A 215 6.92 2.28 4.34
CA MET A 215 6.28 1.08 4.88
C MET A 215 6.97 -0.17 4.37
N GLY A 216 7.06 -1.21 5.22
CA GLY A 216 7.59 -2.50 4.81
C GLY A 216 7.66 -3.49 5.97
N ASN A 217 8.74 -4.22 5.99
CA ASN A 217 9.16 -5.10 7.08
C ASN A 217 10.68 -5.28 7.01
N VAL A 218 11.28 -5.87 8.04
CA VAL A 218 12.74 -6.01 8.16
C VAL A 218 13.38 -6.72 6.95
N TRP A 219 12.71 -7.72 6.38
CA TRP A 219 13.23 -8.50 5.22
C TRP A 219 13.07 -7.75 3.90
N SER A 220 11.97 -7.01 3.71
CA SER A 220 11.79 -6.21 2.50
C SER A 220 12.80 -5.05 2.42
N VAL A 221 13.19 -4.49 3.56
CA VAL A 221 14.25 -3.48 3.65
C VAL A 221 15.59 -4.06 3.22
N GLU A 222 15.94 -5.26 3.68
CA GLU A 222 17.19 -5.91 3.25
C GLU A 222 17.17 -6.17 1.75
N THR A 223 16.12 -6.80 1.24
CA THR A 223 16.05 -7.22 -0.16
C THR A 223 16.01 -6.03 -1.13
N LEU A 224 15.26 -4.97 -0.80
CA LEU A 224 15.03 -3.83 -1.69
C LEU A 224 16.06 -2.72 -1.52
N LEU A 225 16.63 -2.56 -0.33
CA LEU A 225 17.49 -1.42 -0.02
C LEU A 225 18.93 -1.82 0.36
N GLY A 226 19.21 -3.13 0.45
CA GLY A 226 20.53 -3.65 0.80
C GLY A 226 20.93 -3.38 2.26
N LEU A 227 19.99 -3.00 3.13
CA LEU A 227 20.23 -2.78 4.55
C LEU A 227 20.01 -4.09 5.30
N LYS A 228 21.06 -4.65 5.86
CA LYS A 228 21.02 -5.97 6.51
C LYS A 228 19.92 -6.04 7.58
N SER A 229 19.07 -7.06 7.47
CA SER A 229 18.05 -7.33 8.48
C SER A 229 18.69 -7.63 9.84
N PRO A 230 18.18 -7.07 10.95
CA PRO A 230 18.64 -7.40 12.30
C PRO A 230 18.35 -8.85 12.73
N ILE A 231 17.46 -9.53 12.01
CA ILE A 231 17.01 -10.91 12.27
C ILE A 231 16.89 -11.68 10.95
N GLU A 232 17.19 -12.96 10.99
CA GLU A 232 17.05 -13.86 9.83
C GLU A 232 15.62 -14.40 9.69
N SER A 233 14.99 -14.75 10.80
CA SER A 233 13.66 -15.35 10.87
C SER A 233 12.89 -14.80 12.07
N SER A 234 11.56 -14.92 12.03
CA SER A 234 10.69 -14.66 13.18
C SER A 234 10.46 -15.89 14.05
N GLU A 235 10.99 -17.05 13.67
CA GLU A 235 10.78 -18.30 14.37
C GLU A 235 11.42 -18.26 15.79
N GLY A 236 10.64 -18.60 16.81
CA GLY A 236 11.08 -18.60 18.18
C GLY A 236 11.28 -17.23 18.84
N MET A 237 10.97 -16.13 18.12
CA MET A 237 11.09 -14.77 18.64
C MET A 237 9.82 -14.34 19.35
N THR A 238 10.01 -13.55 20.43
CA THR A 238 8.89 -12.87 21.09
C THR A 238 8.49 -11.60 20.34
N ASP A 239 7.29 -11.08 20.62
CA ASP A 239 6.83 -9.79 20.06
C ASP A 239 7.78 -8.64 20.43
N ALA A 240 8.39 -8.70 21.61
CA ALA A 240 9.38 -7.72 22.06
C ALA A 240 10.67 -7.78 21.20
N ASP A 241 11.15 -8.99 20.87
CA ASP A 241 12.33 -9.18 20.00
C ASP A 241 12.05 -8.66 18.60
N LEU A 242 10.85 -8.92 18.07
CA LEU A 242 10.43 -8.43 16.74
C LEU A 242 10.30 -6.91 16.71
N ALA A 243 9.77 -6.30 17.79
CA ALA A 243 9.67 -4.84 17.90
C ALA A 243 11.06 -4.20 18.02
N ASP A 244 12.00 -4.80 18.76
CA ASP A 244 13.40 -4.35 18.85
C ASP A 244 14.10 -4.47 17.48
N ALA A 245 13.91 -5.56 16.76
CA ALA A 245 14.42 -5.73 15.41
C ALA A 245 13.85 -4.66 14.45
N ALA A 246 12.55 -4.35 14.55
CA ALA A 246 11.94 -3.27 13.78
C ALA A 246 12.60 -1.92 14.11
N ALA A 247 12.80 -1.59 15.38
CA ALA A 247 13.44 -0.35 15.82
C ALA A 247 14.87 -0.22 15.28
N LYS A 248 15.66 -1.29 15.33
CA LYS A 248 17.03 -1.31 14.75
C LYS A 248 17.04 -1.09 13.26
N SER A 249 16.13 -1.75 12.53
CA SER A 249 15.99 -1.59 11.08
C SER A 249 15.51 -0.18 10.70
N MET A 250 14.55 0.39 11.42
CA MET A 250 14.07 1.76 11.21
C MET A 250 15.17 2.81 11.48
N LEU A 251 16.03 2.56 12.47
CA LEU A 251 17.19 3.43 12.73
C LEU A 251 18.18 3.41 11.54
N GLN A 252 18.46 2.24 10.97
CA GLN A 252 19.29 2.13 9.75
C GLN A 252 18.66 2.88 8.57
N LEU A 253 17.32 2.75 8.39
CA LEU A 253 16.59 3.50 7.37
C LEU A 253 16.73 5.01 7.57
N HIS A 254 16.52 5.51 8.79
CA HIS A 254 16.62 6.93 9.09
C HIS A 254 18.05 7.47 8.83
N GLN A 255 19.09 6.72 9.19
CA GLN A 255 20.47 7.07 8.93
C GLN A 255 20.76 7.15 7.42
N ARG A 256 20.21 6.22 6.63
CA ARG A 256 20.43 6.13 5.20
C ARG A 256 19.55 7.11 4.39
N TYR A 257 18.34 7.38 4.86
CA TYR A 257 17.33 8.23 4.21
C TYR A 257 16.84 9.31 5.17
N PRO A 258 17.63 10.37 5.43
CA PRO A 258 17.32 11.37 6.48
C PRO A 258 16.09 12.23 6.18
N LYS A 259 15.56 12.22 4.95
CA LYS A 259 14.27 12.84 4.61
C LYS A 259 13.09 12.07 5.18
N ALA A 260 13.23 10.77 5.40
CA ALA A 260 12.17 9.94 5.92
C ALA A 260 12.01 10.17 7.44
N SER A 261 10.79 10.51 7.83
CA SER A 261 10.41 10.79 9.22
C SER A 261 9.41 9.79 9.78
N SER A 262 8.86 8.91 8.93
CA SER A 262 7.87 7.91 9.34
C SER A 262 8.19 6.56 8.73
N PHE A 263 8.25 5.53 9.59
CA PHE A 263 8.56 4.15 9.21
C PHE A 263 7.50 3.23 9.81
N GLY A 264 6.75 2.52 8.95
CA GLY A 264 5.71 1.59 9.38
C GLY A 264 6.05 0.15 9.02
N TYR A 265 6.04 -0.77 9.98
CA TYR A 265 6.25 -2.18 9.73
C TYR A 265 5.06 -3.02 10.15
N THR A 266 4.77 -4.05 9.35
CA THR A 266 3.73 -5.04 9.64
C THR A 266 4.34 -6.36 10.04
N PHE A 267 3.72 -6.99 11.04
CA PHE A 267 3.97 -8.37 11.43
C PHE A 267 2.67 -9.16 11.25
N ARG A 268 2.64 -9.99 10.20
CA ARG A 268 1.57 -10.95 9.95
C ARG A 268 2.14 -12.33 10.23
N LEU A 269 1.98 -12.77 11.47
CA LEU A 269 2.35 -14.08 11.95
C LEU A 269 1.17 -15.05 11.75
N ASP A 270 1.37 -16.34 12.03
CA ASP A 270 0.33 -17.35 11.77
C ASP A 270 -1.01 -17.06 12.45
N LYS A 271 -0.96 -16.52 13.68
CA LYS A 271 -2.15 -16.27 14.51
C LYS A 271 -2.32 -14.82 14.95
N ASP A 272 -1.42 -13.93 14.54
CA ASP A 272 -1.42 -12.55 14.99
C ASP A 272 -1.13 -11.57 13.84
N TYR A 273 -1.82 -10.43 13.87
CA TYR A 273 -1.53 -9.27 13.04
C TYR A 273 -1.30 -8.04 13.92
N TRP A 274 -0.18 -7.39 13.76
CA TRP A 274 0.16 -6.15 14.45
C TRP A 274 1.19 -5.34 13.66
N GLY A 275 1.50 -4.13 14.13
CA GLY A 275 2.45 -3.26 13.46
C GLY A 275 3.22 -2.36 14.42
N VAL A 276 4.30 -1.81 13.90
CA VAL A 276 5.17 -0.83 14.57
C VAL A 276 5.25 0.41 13.70
N LEU A 277 5.17 1.58 14.32
CA LEU A 277 5.39 2.87 13.69
C LEU A 277 6.46 3.64 14.47
N GLN A 278 7.48 4.13 13.77
CA GLN A 278 8.31 5.23 14.23
C GLN A 278 7.88 6.48 13.47
N HIS A 279 7.53 7.54 14.17
CA HIS A 279 7.23 8.86 13.61
C HIS A 279 8.00 9.93 14.38
N GLY A 280 8.93 10.58 13.69
CA GLY A 280 9.94 11.41 14.34
C GLY A 280 10.76 10.59 15.35
N HIS A 281 10.76 10.99 16.61
CA HIS A 281 11.46 10.30 17.70
C HIS A 281 10.56 9.33 18.49
N GLU A 282 9.26 9.29 18.19
CA GLU A 282 8.31 8.44 18.90
C GLU A 282 8.09 7.11 18.20
N MET A 283 8.18 6.03 18.96
CA MET A 283 7.88 4.68 18.50
C MET A 283 6.62 4.16 19.17
N ALA A 284 5.73 3.57 18.37
CA ALA A 284 4.48 3.00 18.85
C ALA A 284 4.26 1.61 18.25
N VAL A 285 3.77 0.69 19.07
CA VAL A 285 3.35 -0.67 18.67
C VAL A 285 1.82 -0.71 18.72
N SER A 286 1.16 -1.31 17.73
CA SER A 286 -0.29 -1.43 17.70
C SER A 286 -0.82 -2.41 18.75
N LYS A 287 -2.14 -2.49 18.89
CA LYS A 287 -2.80 -3.67 19.44
C LYS A 287 -2.51 -4.89 18.58
N HIS A 288 -2.60 -6.07 19.20
CA HIS A 288 -2.52 -7.36 18.51
C HIS A 288 -3.92 -7.84 18.14
N PHE A 289 -4.07 -8.26 16.89
CA PHE A 289 -5.31 -8.79 16.34
C PHE A 289 -5.13 -10.29 16.09
N LYS A 290 -5.90 -11.12 16.80
CA LYS A 290 -5.86 -12.57 16.64
C LYS A 290 -6.50 -12.99 15.31
N ILE A 291 -5.74 -13.76 14.53
CA ILE A 291 -6.21 -14.27 13.23
C ILE A 291 -6.79 -15.67 13.45
N ASP A 292 -8.12 -15.76 13.49
CA ASP A 292 -8.82 -17.05 13.60
C ASP A 292 -9.18 -17.59 12.20
N THR A 293 -9.66 -16.70 11.33
CA THR A 293 -10.05 -17.05 9.96
C THR A 293 -9.57 -15.99 8.99
N VAL A 294 -9.19 -16.42 7.79
CA VAL A 294 -8.82 -15.51 6.70
C VAL A 294 -9.68 -15.83 5.48
N VAL A 295 -10.39 -14.83 4.99
CA VAL A 295 -11.19 -14.92 3.77
C VAL A 295 -10.32 -14.65 2.54
N ASP A 296 -9.56 -13.56 2.56
CA ASP A 296 -8.63 -13.21 1.49
C ASP A 296 -7.46 -12.36 2.05
N LYS A 297 -6.23 -12.78 1.73
CA LYS A 297 -5.02 -12.10 2.19
C LYS A 297 -4.61 -10.91 1.31
N VAL A 298 -5.18 -10.81 0.11
CA VAL A 298 -4.85 -9.75 -0.84
C VAL A 298 -5.31 -8.40 -0.32
N GLY A 299 -4.48 -7.38 -0.50
CA GLY A 299 -4.81 -6.00 -0.14
C GLY A 299 -4.69 -5.66 1.34
N SER A 300 -4.36 -6.60 2.23
CA SER A 300 -4.22 -6.28 3.66
C SER A 300 -3.03 -5.36 3.94
N GLY A 301 -1.90 -5.55 3.26
CA GLY A 301 -0.75 -4.63 3.33
C GLY A 301 -1.09 -3.24 2.78
N ASP A 302 -1.79 -3.22 1.65
CA ASP A 302 -2.23 -1.97 1.03
C ASP A 302 -3.20 -1.20 1.95
N CYS A 303 -4.08 -1.93 2.65
CA CYS A 303 -5.00 -1.36 3.63
C CYS A 303 -4.27 -0.82 4.88
N PHE A 304 -3.17 -1.48 5.31
CA PHE A 304 -2.30 -0.94 6.36
C PHE A 304 -1.63 0.36 5.90
N MET A 305 -1.09 0.39 4.68
CA MET A 305 -0.49 1.60 4.11
C MET A 305 -1.49 2.75 4.03
N ALA A 306 -2.73 2.46 3.59
CA ALA A 306 -3.80 3.44 3.60
C ALA A 306 -4.09 3.98 5.01
N GLY A 307 -4.07 3.10 6.03
CA GLY A 307 -4.24 3.49 7.43
C GLY A 307 -3.12 4.39 7.96
N LEU A 308 -1.87 4.12 7.56
CA LEU A 308 -0.74 5.02 7.86
C LEU A 308 -0.93 6.39 7.21
N ILE A 309 -1.27 6.42 5.91
CA ILE A 309 -1.53 7.68 5.18
C ILE A 309 -2.66 8.45 5.86
N PHE A 310 -3.78 7.78 6.17
CA PHE A 310 -4.92 8.39 6.85
C PHE A 310 -4.51 9.07 8.16
N GLY A 311 -3.82 8.34 9.03
CA GLY A 311 -3.43 8.88 10.33
C GLY A 311 -2.39 10.01 10.25
N LEU A 312 -1.39 9.87 9.36
CA LEU A 312 -0.36 10.89 9.15
C LEU A 312 -0.94 12.14 8.48
N TYR A 313 -1.85 11.99 7.52
CA TYR A 313 -2.51 13.12 6.84
C TYR A 313 -3.29 13.99 7.80
N TYR A 314 -3.96 13.38 8.79
CA TYR A 314 -4.71 14.09 9.83
C TYR A 314 -3.87 14.47 11.06
N GLY A 315 -2.56 14.15 11.09
CA GLY A 315 -1.68 14.48 12.20
C GLY A 315 -2.08 13.80 13.53
N LEU A 316 -2.58 12.57 13.46
CA LEU A 316 -2.94 11.79 14.64
C LEU A 316 -1.69 11.42 15.45
N LYS A 317 -1.87 11.05 16.71
CA LYS A 317 -0.76 10.54 17.55
C LYS A 317 -0.24 9.19 17.01
N PRO A 318 1.05 8.91 17.08
CA PRO A 318 1.65 7.68 16.54
C PRO A 318 0.94 6.40 16.98
N LYS A 319 0.50 6.32 18.25
CA LYS A 319 -0.27 5.18 18.76
C LYS A 319 -1.62 5.00 18.08
N ASP A 320 -2.30 6.08 17.77
CA ASP A 320 -3.61 6.05 17.11
C ASP A 320 -3.45 5.70 15.63
N ILE A 321 -2.41 6.24 14.98
CA ILE A 321 -2.05 5.92 13.60
C ILE A 321 -1.84 4.42 13.44
N ILE A 322 -0.94 3.84 14.25
CA ILE A 322 -0.57 2.43 14.10
C ILE A 322 -1.71 1.48 14.48
N ASN A 323 -2.53 1.83 15.46
CA ASN A 323 -3.72 1.07 15.81
C ASN A 323 -4.73 1.08 14.65
N TYR A 324 -4.97 2.24 14.04
CA TYR A 324 -5.88 2.36 12.90
C TYR A 324 -5.38 1.55 11.70
N ALA A 325 -4.09 1.67 11.36
CA ALA A 325 -3.49 0.94 10.25
C ALA A 325 -3.58 -0.59 10.44
N ALA A 326 -3.25 -1.08 11.64
CA ALA A 326 -3.32 -2.51 11.94
C ALA A 326 -4.77 -3.03 11.98
N ALA A 327 -5.72 -2.26 12.55
CA ALA A 327 -7.13 -2.61 12.57
C ALA A 327 -7.75 -2.68 11.16
N ALA A 328 -7.40 -1.74 10.29
CA ALA A 328 -7.84 -1.70 8.91
C ALA A 328 -7.31 -2.91 8.12
N ALA A 329 -6.03 -3.19 8.25
CA ALA A 329 -5.39 -4.32 7.59
C ALA A 329 -5.94 -5.68 8.07
N PHE A 330 -6.15 -5.83 9.38
CA PHE A 330 -6.79 -6.99 9.95
C PHE A 330 -8.22 -7.17 9.44
N GLY A 331 -9.02 -6.10 9.42
CA GLY A 331 -10.38 -6.15 8.89
C GLY A 331 -10.42 -6.59 7.43
N LYS A 332 -9.43 -6.18 6.60
CA LYS A 332 -9.33 -6.60 5.20
C LYS A 332 -9.12 -8.11 5.03
N LEU A 333 -8.50 -8.80 5.98
CA LEU A 333 -8.36 -10.27 5.93
C LEU A 333 -9.70 -11.01 5.91
N HIS A 334 -10.78 -10.37 6.33
CA HIS A 334 -12.14 -10.92 6.39
C HIS A 334 -13.02 -10.51 5.20
N GLU A 335 -12.45 -9.90 4.17
CA GLU A 335 -13.17 -9.44 2.98
C GLU A 335 -12.64 -10.14 1.72
N PHE A 336 -13.53 -10.52 0.81
CA PHE A 336 -13.17 -10.96 -0.54
C PHE A 336 -12.73 -9.78 -1.40
N GLY A 337 -11.83 -10.04 -2.35
CA GLY A 337 -11.35 -9.07 -3.32
C GLY A 337 -10.09 -8.33 -2.87
N ASP A 338 -9.60 -7.42 -3.69
CA ASP A 338 -8.31 -6.76 -3.50
C ASP A 338 -8.41 -5.56 -2.55
N ALA A 339 -9.38 -4.68 -2.79
CA ALA A 339 -9.58 -3.49 -2.00
C ALA A 339 -10.55 -3.71 -0.83
N THR A 340 -10.39 -2.96 0.25
CA THR A 340 -11.29 -2.99 1.39
C THR A 340 -12.63 -2.30 1.11
N ARG A 341 -13.69 -2.75 1.79
CA ARG A 341 -15.01 -2.12 1.83
C ARG A 341 -15.31 -1.44 3.15
N GLN A 342 -14.38 -1.47 4.10
CA GLN A 342 -14.56 -0.93 5.45
C GLN A 342 -14.77 0.58 5.43
N THR A 343 -15.69 1.04 6.26
CA THR A 343 -15.83 2.46 6.62
C THR A 343 -14.86 2.82 7.75
N VAL A 344 -14.67 4.13 8.00
CA VAL A 344 -13.89 4.64 9.14
C VAL A 344 -14.42 4.07 10.47
N ASP A 345 -15.76 4.04 10.65
CA ASP A 345 -16.36 3.57 11.89
C ASP A 345 -16.17 2.07 12.10
N GLN A 346 -16.21 1.28 11.02
CA GLN A 346 -15.91 -0.16 11.10
C GLN A 346 -14.45 -0.44 11.46
N VAL A 347 -13.51 0.37 11.00
CA VAL A 347 -12.10 0.26 11.43
C VAL A 347 -11.94 0.67 12.88
N LYS A 348 -12.50 1.82 13.28
CA LYS A 348 -12.46 2.32 14.66
C LYS A 348 -13.09 1.35 15.67
N ALA A 349 -14.18 0.70 15.31
CA ALA A 349 -14.86 -0.26 16.19
C ALA A 349 -14.00 -1.49 16.57
N ARG A 350 -12.87 -1.73 15.86
CA ARG A 350 -11.91 -2.81 16.18
C ARG A 350 -10.79 -2.34 17.14
N ILE A 351 -10.56 -1.05 17.25
CA ILE A 351 -9.53 -0.47 18.11
C ILE A 351 -10.01 -0.38 19.55
#